data_e7fdbfecb9804a40ee69a98f7ffbc3f1
#
_entry.id   e7fdbfecb9804a40ee69a98f7ffbc3f1
#
_cell.length_a   1.000
_cell.length_b   1.000
_cell.length_c   1.000
_cell.angle_alpha   90.00
_cell.angle_beta   90.00
_cell.angle_gamma   90.00
#
_symmetry.space_group_name_H-M   'P 1'
#
loop_
_entity.id
_entity.type
_entity.pdbx_description
1 polymer ?
#
loop_
_entity_poly.entity_id
_entity_poly.type
_entity_poly.pdbx_seq_one_letter_code
_entity_poly.pdbx_strand_id
1 'polypeptide(L)'
;MNPHTVEQPRPAPLPRTIVTGASSGIGRALALHLASLGVPVVAIGRDAVRLQSLAAQHLLIHAWPADLARIGEIDALAQQIVARFPDVGVLIHNAGIQHDLRMDDAGYGSADIQQEVDVNLVAPLAFTRALLPHLQGRRQACVVNVTSALAHAPKRTAAVYSATKAGLRLFTQALRVQLRGSSVRVVDAVMPLVDTPMTQGRGRGKLPAGQAAQALVAGLLAGRAEIHIGKARWVPALQRWAPGLLARMLQNA
;
A
#
# COMPACT_ATOMS: atom_id res chain seq x y z
N MET A 1 24.50 -18.57 -38.46
CA MET A 1 23.93 -17.22 -38.34
C MET A 1 22.53 -17.36 -37.75
N ASN A 2 22.35 -17.01 -36.49
CA ASN A 2 21.07 -17.14 -35.79
C ASN A 2 20.33 -15.79 -35.88
N PRO A 3 19.11 -15.76 -36.44
CA PRO A 3 18.39 -14.49 -36.62
C PRO A 3 17.65 -14.10 -35.37
N HIS A 4 17.91 -12.87 -34.95
CA HIS A 4 17.02 -11.99 -34.21
C HIS A 4 16.33 -12.52 -32.93
N THR A 5 17.04 -12.46 -31.83
CA THR A 5 16.43 -12.20 -30.54
C THR A 5 15.87 -10.77 -30.61
N VAL A 6 14.61 -10.65 -30.92
CA VAL A 6 13.86 -9.41 -30.73
C VAL A 6 13.84 -9.14 -29.21
N GLU A 7 14.72 -8.24 -28.78
CA GLU A 7 14.73 -7.75 -27.40
C GLU A 7 13.35 -7.14 -27.14
N GLN A 8 12.54 -7.82 -26.30
CA GLN A 8 11.23 -7.28 -25.95
C GLN A 8 11.45 -5.90 -25.32
N PRO A 9 10.74 -4.87 -25.74
CA PRO A 9 10.94 -3.52 -25.21
C PRO A 9 10.74 -3.59 -23.69
N ARG A 10 11.75 -3.16 -22.95
CA ARG A 10 11.65 -3.04 -21.48
C ARG A 10 10.41 -2.22 -21.17
N PRO A 11 9.53 -2.68 -20.26
CA PRO A 11 8.38 -1.88 -19.88
C PRO A 11 8.87 -0.49 -19.45
N ALA A 12 8.20 0.56 -19.92
CA ALA A 12 8.55 1.93 -19.56
C ALA A 12 8.65 2.03 -18.02
N PRO A 13 9.69 2.69 -17.50
CA PRO A 13 9.86 2.82 -16.06
C PRO A 13 8.62 3.48 -15.46
N LEU A 14 8.21 3.04 -14.26
CA LEU A 14 7.13 3.69 -13.53
C LEU A 14 7.48 5.18 -13.33
N PRO A 15 6.50 6.09 -13.42
CA PRO A 15 6.73 7.50 -13.10
C PRO A 15 7.05 7.65 -11.61
N ARG A 16 7.47 8.87 -11.20
CA ARG A 16 7.72 9.17 -9.78
C ARG A 16 6.59 8.64 -8.92
N THR A 17 6.97 7.92 -7.87
CA THR A 17 6.05 7.15 -7.02
C THR A 17 6.02 7.71 -5.61
N ILE A 18 4.85 8.06 -5.11
CA ILE A 18 4.62 8.34 -3.69
C ILE A 18 4.42 7.01 -2.96
N VAL A 19 5.16 6.79 -1.87
CA VAL A 19 4.99 5.65 -0.97
C VAL A 19 4.68 6.14 0.42
N THR A 20 3.48 5.87 0.93
CA THR A 20 3.12 6.21 2.30
C THR A 20 3.56 5.13 3.29
N GLY A 21 3.89 5.52 4.53
CA GLY A 21 4.42 4.59 5.54
C GLY A 21 5.82 4.06 5.18
N ALA A 22 6.63 4.87 4.50
CA ALA A 22 7.93 4.47 3.98
C ALA A 22 9.06 4.41 5.02
N SER A 23 8.83 4.85 6.27
CA SER A 23 9.85 4.85 7.32
C SER A 23 10.25 3.45 7.82
N SER A 24 9.44 2.41 7.54
CA SER A 24 9.71 1.05 8.02
C SER A 24 9.01 -0.03 7.16
N GLY A 25 9.27 -1.30 7.45
CA GLY A 25 8.54 -2.46 6.94
C GLY A 25 8.44 -2.49 5.41
N ILE A 26 7.24 -2.78 4.91
CA ILE A 26 6.95 -2.92 3.48
C ILE A 26 7.20 -1.60 2.74
N GLY A 27 6.79 -0.45 3.32
CA GLY A 27 6.97 0.85 2.68
C GLY A 27 8.43 1.21 2.44
N ARG A 28 9.30 0.92 3.41
CA ARG A 28 10.74 1.09 3.27
C ARG A 28 11.31 0.17 2.19
N ALA A 29 10.90 -1.09 2.19
CA ALA A 29 11.33 -2.06 1.18
C ALA A 29 10.85 -1.67 -0.23
N LEU A 30 9.63 -1.15 -0.37
CA LEU A 30 9.09 -0.61 -1.62
C LEU A 30 9.92 0.57 -2.13
N ALA A 31 10.22 1.54 -1.26
CA ALA A 31 11.00 2.72 -1.64
C ALA A 31 12.40 2.33 -2.16
N LEU A 32 13.08 1.43 -1.47
CA LEU A 32 14.40 0.94 -1.89
C LEU A 32 14.32 0.14 -3.20
N HIS A 33 13.35 -0.75 -3.33
CA HIS A 33 13.20 -1.56 -4.53
C HIS A 33 12.83 -0.72 -5.76
N LEU A 34 11.90 0.22 -5.63
CA LEU A 34 11.57 1.16 -6.72
C LEU A 34 12.78 1.99 -7.13
N ALA A 35 13.51 2.54 -6.16
CA ALA A 35 14.72 3.33 -6.43
C ALA A 35 15.81 2.51 -7.13
N SER A 36 16.01 1.23 -6.76
CA SER A 36 16.95 0.33 -7.44
C SER A 36 16.58 0.02 -8.89
N LEU A 37 15.30 0.20 -9.26
CA LEU A 37 14.81 0.09 -10.63
C LEU A 37 14.85 1.43 -11.39
N GLY A 38 15.45 2.48 -10.81
CA GLY A 38 15.53 3.81 -11.41
C GLY A 38 14.27 4.67 -11.25
N VAL A 39 13.30 4.25 -10.42
CA VAL A 39 12.05 5.00 -10.18
C VAL A 39 12.26 6.00 -9.05
N PRO A 40 12.05 7.32 -9.27
CA PRO A 40 12.11 8.31 -8.20
C PRO A 40 10.97 8.11 -7.21
N VAL A 41 11.27 8.23 -5.90
CA VAL A 41 10.33 7.97 -4.81
C VAL A 41 10.18 9.16 -3.90
N VAL A 42 8.95 9.55 -3.60
CA VAL A 42 8.60 10.43 -2.47
C VAL A 42 8.19 9.53 -1.31
N ALA A 43 9.06 9.42 -0.32
CA ALA A 43 8.89 8.55 0.84
C ALA A 43 8.20 9.32 1.97
N ILE A 44 6.93 9.01 2.25
CA ILE A 44 6.13 9.70 3.27
C ILE A 44 6.03 8.86 4.54
N GLY A 45 6.19 9.50 5.70
CA GLY A 45 6.02 8.89 7.02
C GLY A 45 6.19 9.90 8.15
N ARG A 46 5.87 9.51 9.38
CA ARG A 46 5.95 10.39 10.57
C ARG A 46 7.37 10.55 11.12
N ASP A 47 8.16 9.51 11.01
CA ASP A 47 9.51 9.45 11.58
C ASP A 47 10.52 10.08 10.60
N ALA A 48 10.82 11.35 10.82
CA ALA A 48 11.76 12.12 9.99
C ALA A 48 13.17 11.51 9.99
N VAL A 49 13.64 11.00 11.13
CA VAL A 49 14.99 10.42 11.26
C VAL A 49 15.12 9.17 10.40
N ARG A 50 14.13 8.25 10.49
CA ARG A 50 14.13 7.04 9.67
C ARG A 50 13.95 7.35 8.18
N LEU A 51 13.17 8.37 7.83
CA LEU A 51 13.03 8.79 6.42
C LEU A 51 14.32 9.38 5.87
N GLN A 52 15.03 10.21 6.63
CA GLN A 52 16.34 10.75 6.24
C GLN A 52 17.36 9.61 6.08
N SER A 53 17.40 8.67 7.02
CA SER A 53 18.24 7.47 6.90
C SER A 53 17.90 6.63 5.67
N LEU A 54 16.63 6.57 5.27
CA LEU A 54 16.19 5.89 4.04
C LEU A 54 16.66 6.66 2.79
N ALA A 55 16.47 7.98 2.76
CA ALA A 55 16.88 8.83 1.65
C ALA A 55 18.41 8.83 1.43
N ALA A 56 19.19 8.74 2.52
CA ALA A 56 20.64 8.62 2.43
C ALA A 56 21.13 7.33 1.73
N GLN A 57 20.29 6.31 1.58
CA GLN A 57 20.65 5.04 0.94
C GLN A 57 20.51 5.08 -0.59
N HIS A 58 19.76 6.04 -1.16
CA HIS A 58 19.59 6.12 -2.60
C HIS A 58 19.15 7.52 -3.06
N LEU A 59 19.86 8.10 -4.02
CA LEU A 59 19.62 9.47 -4.53
C LEU A 59 18.21 9.71 -5.10
N LEU A 60 17.52 8.67 -5.54
CA LEU A 60 16.16 8.75 -6.07
C LEU A 60 15.09 8.77 -4.98
N ILE A 61 15.45 8.63 -3.70
CA ILE A 61 14.49 8.64 -2.59
C ILE A 61 14.47 10.03 -1.95
N HIS A 62 13.29 10.65 -1.93
CA HIS A 62 13.06 11.95 -1.31
C HIS A 62 12.25 11.76 -0.03
N ALA A 63 12.83 12.08 1.11
CA ALA A 63 12.16 12.03 2.40
C ALA A 63 11.13 13.16 2.51
N TRP A 64 9.90 12.83 2.89
CA TRP A 64 8.81 13.79 3.11
C TRP A 64 8.09 13.47 4.43
N PRO A 65 8.52 14.07 5.54
CA PRO A 65 7.88 13.85 6.83
C PRO A 65 6.46 14.42 6.83
N ALA A 66 5.47 13.57 7.13
CA ALA A 66 4.08 13.97 7.29
C ALA A 66 3.33 12.94 8.15
N ASP A 67 2.36 13.41 8.95
CA ASP A 67 1.45 12.56 9.70
C ASP A 67 0.10 12.45 8.99
N LEU A 68 -0.18 11.28 8.44
CA LEU A 68 -1.42 11.02 7.72
C LEU A 68 -2.66 10.91 8.63
N ALA A 69 -2.50 10.85 9.95
CA ALA A 69 -3.61 10.98 10.88
C ALA A 69 -4.19 12.40 10.93
N ARG A 70 -3.43 13.40 10.46
CA ARG A 70 -3.87 14.79 10.36
C ARG A 70 -4.65 15.02 9.07
N ILE A 71 -5.87 14.49 9.02
CA ILE A 71 -6.70 14.47 7.82
C ILE A 71 -6.85 15.86 7.19
N GLY A 72 -7.01 16.91 8.00
CA GLY A 72 -7.14 18.30 7.53
C GLY A 72 -5.90 18.86 6.81
N GLU A 73 -4.72 18.23 6.94
CA GLU A 73 -3.48 18.65 6.29
C GLU A 73 -3.24 17.94 4.94
N ILE A 74 -4.04 16.93 4.59
CA ILE A 74 -3.80 16.07 3.41
C ILE A 74 -3.92 16.85 2.09
N ASP A 75 -4.87 17.75 1.95
CA ASP A 75 -5.04 18.54 0.74
C ASP A 75 -3.80 19.45 0.50
N ALA A 76 -3.32 20.10 1.55
CA ALA A 76 -2.10 20.91 1.48
C ALA A 76 -0.84 20.06 1.19
N LEU A 77 -0.75 18.87 1.81
CA LEU A 77 0.33 17.91 1.54
C LEU A 77 0.35 17.51 0.05
N ALA A 78 -0.80 17.18 -0.52
CA ALA A 78 -0.91 16.81 -1.93
C ALA A 78 -0.46 17.96 -2.85
N GLN A 79 -0.93 19.18 -2.59
CA GLN A 79 -0.56 20.37 -3.35
C GLN A 79 0.95 20.64 -3.31
N GLN A 80 1.57 20.58 -2.12
CA GLN A 80 3.00 20.78 -1.95
C GLN A 80 3.83 19.73 -2.71
N ILE A 81 3.41 18.45 -2.67
CA ILE A 81 4.09 17.37 -3.38
C ILE A 81 4.00 17.59 -4.89
N VAL A 82 2.82 17.90 -5.41
CA VAL A 82 2.62 18.14 -6.86
C VAL A 82 3.40 19.36 -7.35
N ALA A 83 3.42 20.44 -6.57
CA ALA A 83 4.19 21.64 -6.89
C ALA A 83 5.70 21.34 -6.97
N ARG A 84 6.22 20.51 -6.06
CA ARG A 84 7.65 20.14 -6.01
C ARG A 84 8.03 19.06 -7.01
N PHE A 85 7.10 18.13 -7.31
CA PHE A 85 7.30 16.96 -8.15
C PHE A 85 6.14 16.79 -9.14
N PRO A 86 6.08 17.62 -10.18
CA PRO A 86 4.98 17.56 -11.16
C PRO A 86 4.98 16.27 -12.01
N ASP A 87 6.02 15.46 -11.92
CA ASP A 87 6.17 14.17 -12.60
C ASP A 87 5.61 12.98 -11.79
N VAL A 88 4.99 13.22 -10.64
CA VAL A 88 4.28 12.18 -9.87
C VAL A 88 3.19 11.54 -10.73
N GLY A 89 3.19 10.21 -10.79
CA GLY A 89 2.17 9.43 -11.52
C GLY A 89 1.70 8.20 -10.76
N VAL A 90 2.39 7.79 -9.68
CA VAL A 90 1.97 6.64 -8.88
C VAL A 90 1.82 7.04 -7.40
N LEU A 91 0.71 6.62 -6.81
CA LEU A 91 0.43 6.76 -5.38
C LEU A 91 0.24 5.37 -4.76
N ILE A 92 1.12 4.99 -3.81
CA ILE A 92 1.01 3.73 -3.06
C ILE A 92 0.60 4.03 -1.62
N HIS A 93 -0.64 3.73 -1.30
CA HIS A 93 -1.17 3.75 0.06
C HIS A 93 -0.73 2.50 0.81
N ASN A 94 0.43 2.59 1.46
CA ASN A 94 0.98 1.51 2.27
C ASN A 94 0.96 1.83 3.77
N ALA A 95 0.87 3.10 4.16
CA ALA A 95 0.73 3.46 5.56
C ALA A 95 -0.43 2.71 6.22
N GLY A 96 -0.21 2.28 7.44
CA GLY A 96 -1.22 1.61 8.23
C GLY A 96 -0.72 1.36 9.64
N ILE A 97 -1.65 1.24 10.55
CA ILE A 97 -1.43 0.84 11.95
C ILE A 97 -2.38 -0.31 12.28
N GLN A 98 -2.02 -1.13 13.24
CA GLN A 98 -2.84 -2.23 13.73
C GLN A 98 -2.65 -2.35 15.23
N HIS A 99 -3.70 -2.05 15.98
CA HIS A 99 -3.83 -2.48 17.35
C HIS A 99 -4.26 -3.95 17.34
N ASP A 100 -3.46 -4.82 17.95
CA ASP A 100 -3.76 -6.25 18.00
C ASP A 100 -4.53 -6.56 19.29
N LEU A 101 -5.67 -5.90 19.45
CA LEU A 101 -6.51 -5.87 20.65
C LEU A 101 -7.95 -6.28 20.31
N ARG A 102 -8.64 -6.84 21.30
CA ARG A 102 -10.07 -7.09 21.22
C ARG A 102 -10.85 -5.83 21.62
N MET A 103 -12.12 -5.75 21.20
CA MET A 103 -12.98 -4.62 21.55
C MET A 103 -13.26 -4.50 23.06
N ASP A 104 -13.11 -5.60 23.79
CA ASP A 104 -13.30 -5.71 25.24
C ASP A 104 -11.99 -5.65 26.04
N ASP A 105 -10.83 -5.45 25.39
CA ASP A 105 -9.55 -5.33 26.08
C ASP A 105 -9.43 -3.98 26.79
N ALA A 106 -8.96 -4.01 28.05
CA ALA A 106 -8.67 -2.79 28.80
C ALA A 106 -7.58 -1.94 28.10
N GLY A 107 -7.85 -0.65 27.95
CA GLY A 107 -6.92 0.28 27.29
C GLY A 107 -7.08 0.41 25.79
N TYR A 108 -7.99 -0.33 25.14
CA TYR A 108 -8.38 -0.10 23.76
C TYR A 108 -9.60 0.84 23.73
N GLY A 109 -9.37 2.09 23.40
CA GLY A 109 -10.38 3.14 23.48
C GLY A 109 -10.78 3.76 22.14
N SER A 110 -11.73 4.69 22.19
CA SER A 110 -12.21 5.40 20.99
C SER A 110 -11.10 6.13 20.23
N ALA A 111 -10.08 6.63 20.94
CA ALA A 111 -8.94 7.31 20.31
C ALA A 111 -8.10 6.35 19.44
N ASP A 112 -7.89 5.10 19.89
CA ASP A 112 -7.17 4.09 19.14
C ASP A 112 -7.96 3.67 17.91
N ILE A 113 -9.28 3.49 18.06
CA ILE A 113 -10.20 3.19 16.96
C ILE A 113 -10.15 4.31 15.92
N GLN A 114 -10.28 5.55 16.36
CA GLN A 114 -10.24 6.71 15.47
C GLN A 114 -8.93 6.79 14.71
N GLN A 115 -7.80 6.64 15.40
CA GLN A 115 -6.47 6.67 14.78
C GLN A 115 -6.31 5.56 13.73
N GLU A 116 -6.79 4.35 14.02
CA GLU A 116 -6.73 3.22 13.09
C GLU A 116 -7.59 3.45 11.84
N VAL A 117 -8.79 4.02 12.01
CA VAL A 117 -9.69 4.39 10.91
C VAL A 117 -9.10 5.53 10.09
N ASP A 118 -8.59 6.58 10.74
CA ASP A 118 -8.01 7.73 10.06
C ASP A 118 -6.82 7.34 9.18
N VAL A 119 -5.86 6.61 9.73
CA VAL A 119 -4.64 6.24 8.99
C VAL A 119 -4.91 5.19 7.92
N ASN A 120 -5.73 4.17 8.22
CA ASN A 120 -5.89 3.02 7.33
C ASN A 120 -6.96 3.21 6.25
N LEU A 121 -7.92 4.11 6.47
CA LEU A 121 -9.06 4.31 5.57
C LEU A 121 -9.22 5.76 5.16
N VAL A 122 -9.44 6.69 6.09
CA VAL A 122 -9.78 8.09 5.75
C VAL A 122 -8.64 8.76 5.00
N ALA A 123 -7.41 8.63 5.47
CA ALA A 123 -6.24 9.23 4.83
C ALA A 123 -6.02 8.74 3.38
N PRO A 124 -6.07 7.42 3.07
CA PRO A 124 -6.03 6.94 1.69
C PRO A 124 -7.12 7.53 0.79
N LEU A 125 -8.37 7.64 1.29
CA LEU A 125 -9.47 8.22 0.53
C LEU A 125 -9.24 9.71 0.26
N ALA A 126 -8.89 10.48 1.30
CA ALA A 126 -8.64 11.92 1.20
C ALA A 126 -7.44 12.22 0.29
N PHE A 127 -6.33 11.49 0.44
CA PHE A 127 -5.14 11.71 -0.36
C PHE A 127 -5.34 11.31 -1.82
N THR A 128 -6.11 10.23 -2.08
CA THR A 128 -6.52 9.87 -3.44
C THR A 128 -7.32 11.02 -4.06
N ARG A 129 -8.35 11.53 -3.36
CA ARG A 129 -9.18 12.65 -3.83
C ARG A 129 -8.33 13.87 -4.15
N ALA A 130 -7.40 14.23 -3.28
CA ALA A 130 -6.56 15.43 -3.44
C ALA A 130 -5.61 15.33 -4.66
N LEU A 131 -5.06 14.12 -4.93
CA LEU A 131 -4.13 13.89 -6.04
C LEU A 131 -4.83 13.53 -7.35
N LEU A 132 -6.10 13.13 -7.33
CA LEU A 132 -6.80 12.60 -8.49
C LEU A 132 -6.80 13.54 -9.72
N PRO A 133 -7.06 14.87 -9.58
CA PRO A 133 -7.01 15.80 -10.73
C PRO A 133 -5.63 15.81 -11.41
N HIS A 134 -4.55 15.80 -10.60
CA HIS A 134 -3.19 15.72 -11.12
C HIS A 134 -2.92 14.40 -11.85
N LEU A 135 -3.30 13.28 -11.23
CA LEU A 135 -3.10 11.93 -11.80
C LEU A 135 -3.87 11.75 -13.11
N GLN A 136 -5.09 12.27 -13.22
CA GLN A 136 -5.88 12.22 -14.47
C GLN A 136 -5.23 12.97 -15.62
N GLY A 137 -4.45 14.01 -15.35
CA GLY A 137 -3.64 14.73 -16.34
C GLY A 137 -2.39 13.97 -16.81
N ARG A 138 -2.07 12.81 -16.23
CA ARG A 138 -0.87 12.03 -16.59
C ARG A 138 -1.19 10.96 -17.61
N ARG A 139 -0.25 10.68 -18.53
CA ARG A 139 -0.41 9.60 -19.52
C ARG A 139 -0.44 8.22 -18.88
N GLN A 140 0.29 8.04 -17.79
CA GLN A 140 0.35 6.80 -17.01
C GLN A 140 0.22 7.17 -15.54
N ALA A 141 -0.90 6.79 -14.95
CA ALA A 141 -1.14 7.01 -13.53
C ALA A 141 -1.66 5.75 -12.84
N CYS A 142 -1.33 5.61 -11.56
CA CYS A 142 -1.77 4.47 -10.78
C CYS A 142 -1.98 4.85 -9.32
N VAL A 143 -3.12 4.43 -8.76
CA VAL A 143 -3.37 4.40 -7.32
C VAL A 143 -3.32 2.96 -6.86
N VAL A 144 -2.47 2.67 -5.89
CA VAL A 144 -2.28 1.33 -5.31
C VAL A 144 -2.69 1.37 -3.85
N ASN A 145 -3.67 0.58 -3.49
CA ASN A 145 -4.07 0.40 -2.10
C ASN A 145 -3.50 -0.92 -1.56
N VAL A 146 -2.64 -0.81 -0.55
CA VAL A 146 -2.11 -1.98 0.15
C VAL A 146 -3.14 -2.45 1.17
N THR A 147 -3.84 -3.53 0.81
CA THR A 147 -4.82 -4.19 1.65
C THR A 147 -4.22 -5.41 2.36
N SER A 148 -5.04 -6.31 2.84
CA SER A 148 -4.64 -7.47 3.62
C SER A 148 -5.53 -8.67 3.33
N ALA A 149 -5.04 -9.87 3.55
CA ALA A 149 -5.88 -11.06 3.64
C ALA A 149 -7.01 -10.89 4.68
N LEU A 150 -6.78 -10.07 5.73
CA LEU A 150 -7.77 -9.73 6.75
C LEU A 150 -8.93 -8.85 6.23
N ALA A 151 -8.83 -8.31 5.02
CA ALA A 151 -9.96 -7.68 4.33
C ALA A 151 -11.00 -8.69 3.82
N HIS A 152 -10.67 -9.97 3.79
CA HIS A 152 -11.53 -11.05 3.30
C HIS A 152 -12.10 -11.92 4.42
N ALA A 153 -11.38 -12.07 5.52
CA ALA A 153 -11.85 -12.74 6.73
C ALA A 153 -11.15 -12.13 7.95
N PRO A 154 -11.88 -11.77 9.01
CA PRO A 154 -11.35 -10.98 10.11
C PRO A 154 -10.48 -11.82 11.05
N LYS A 155 -9.53 -11.14 11.73
CA LYS A 155 -8.80 -11.67 12.87
C LYS A 155 -9.53 -11.30 14.16
N ARG A 156 -9.52 -12.19 15.14
CA ARG A 156 -10.19 -12.00 16.45
C ARG A 156 -9.71 -10.75 17.21
N THR A 157 -8.42 -10.47 17.19
CA THR A 157 -7.77 -9.36 17.90
C THR A 157 -7.52 -8.13 17.01
N ALA A 158 -8.19 -8.03 15.87
CA ALA A 158 -7.96 -6.91 14.93
C ALA A 158 -9.25 -6.58 14.18
N ALA A 159 -10.35 -6.40 14.91
CA ALA A 159 -11.66 -6.13 14.29
C ALA A 159 -11.66 -4.82 13.49
N VAL A 160 -11.17 -3.74 14.09
CA VAL A 160 -11.13 -2.41 13.43
C VAL A 160 -10.17 -2.44 12.24
N TYR A 161 -8.97 -2.99 12.40
CA TYR A 161 -8.04 -3.16 11.28
C TYR A 161 -8.66 -3.92 10.11
N SER A 162 -9.31 -5.05 10.38
CA SER A 162 -9.97 -5.86 9.35
C SER A 162 -11.07 -5.06 8.64
N ALA A 163 -11.88 -4.31 9.41
CA ALA A 163 -12.92 -3.43 8.86
C ALA A 163 -12.33 -2.33 7.98
N THR A 164 -11.23 -1.66 8.42
CA THR A 164 -10.57 -0.61 7.60
C THR A 164 -10.00 -1.17 6.31
N LYS A 165 -9.38 -2.37 6.34
CA LYS A 165 -8.83 -3.00 5.14
C LYS A 165 -9.92 -3.55 4.21
N ALA A 166 -11.05 -4.00 4.73
CA ALA A 166 -12.23 -4.36 3.94
C ALA A 166 -12.85 -3.12 3.28
N GLY A 167 -13.01 -2.02 4.01
CA GLY A 167 -13.46 -0.73 3.48
C GLY A 167 -12.55 -0.20 2.38
N LEU A 168 -11.23 -0.23 2.59
CA LEU A 168 -10.25 0.19 1.59
C LEU A 168 -10.29 -0.67 0.32
N ARG A 169 -10.50 -1.99 0.48
CA ARG A 169 -10.68 -2.92 -0.64
C ARG A 169 -11.92 -2.58 -1.45
N LEU A 170 -13.06 -2.36 -0.78
CA LEU A 170 -14.31 -1.99 -1.47
C LEU A 170 -14.20 -0.62 -2.14
N PHE A 171 -13.57 0.35 -1.48
CA PHE A 171 -13.24 1.65 -2.08
C PHE A 171 -12.39 1.49 -3.34
N THR A 172 -11.38 0.61 -3.32
CA THR A 172 -10.53 0.32 -4.49
C THR A 172 -11.35 -0.17 -5.68
N GLN A 173 -12.31 -1.06 -5.43
CA GLN A 173 -13.21 -1.58 -6.46
C GLN A 173 -14.13 -0.49 -7.01
N ALA A 174 -14.75 0.30 -6.13
CA ALA A 174 -15.63 1.41 -6.51
C ALA A 174 -14.87 2.48 -7.32
N LEU A 175 -13.68 2.88 -6.86
CA LEU A 175 -12.84 3.85 -7.55
C LEU A 175 -12.44 3.35 -8.96
N ARG A 176 -12.14 2.07 -9.09
CA ARG A 176 -11.85 1.43 -10.39
C ARG A 176 -13.02 1.54 -11.36
N VAL A 177 -14.25 1.41 -10.86
CA VAL A 177 -15.48 1.59 -11.67
C VAL A 177 -15.64 3.05 -12.07
N GLN A 178 -15.45 4.00 -11.14
CA GLN A 178 -15.58 5.45 -11.40
C GLN A 178 -14.57 5.95 -12.42
N LEU A 179 -13.36 5.38 -12.43
CA LEU A 179 -12.25 5.81 -13.30
C LEU A 179 -12.14 5.01 -14.60
N ARG A 180 -13.17 4.25 -14.99
CA ARG A 180 -13.20 3.58 -16.30
C ARG A 180 -13.05 4.60 -17.43
N GLY A 181 -12.14 4.30 -18.37
CA GLY A 181 -11.86 5.21 -19.50
C GLY A 181 -10.90 6.34 -19.16
N SER A 182 -10.45 6.50 -17.91
CA SER A 182 -9.38 7.44 -17.55
C SER A 182 -7.98 6.80 -17.69
N SER A 183 -6.94 7.64 -17.62
CA SER A 183 -5.54 7.20 -17.60
C SER A 183 -5.11 6.55 -16.27
N VAL A 184 -5.95 6.63 -15.22
CA VAL A 184 -5.60 6.22 -13.86
C VAL A 184 -6.00 4.76 -13.61
N ARG A 185 -5.00 3.92 -13.42
CA ARG A 185 -5.22 2.53 -12.96
C ARG A 185 -5.42 2.50 -11.45
N VAL A 186 -6.30 1.61 -10.98
CA VAL A 186 -6.52 1.41 -9.54
C VAL A 186 -6.26 -0.05 -9.18
N VAL A 187 -5.32 -0.26 -8.26
CA VAL A 187 -4.77 -1.57 -7.93
C VAL A 187 -5.02 -1.91 -6.46
N ASP A 188 -5.49 -3.13 -6.21
CA ASP A 188 -5.56 -3.75 -4.89
C ASP A 188 -4.34 -4.65 -4.68
N ALA A 189 -3.50 -4.36 -3.70
CA ALA A 189 -2.35 -5.18 -3.34
C ALA A 189 -2.61 -5.90 -2.01
N VAL A 190 -3.02 -7.15 -2.10
CA VAL A 190 -3.44 -7.97 -0.94
C VAL A 190 -2.22 -8.62 -0.30
N MET A 191 -1.86 -8.15 0.91
CA MET A 191 -0.71 -8.66 1.66
C MET A 191 -1.07 -9.88 2.52
N PRO A 192 -0.18 -10.87 2.59
CA PRO A 192 -0.21 -11.87 3.64
C PRO A 192 0.37 -11.31 4.94
N LEU A 193 0.64 -12.16 5.92
CA LEU A 193 1.45 -11.81 7.07
C LEU A 193 2.91 -11.57 6.63
N VAL A 194 3.39 -10.33 6.78
CA VAL A 194 4.72 -9.88 6.37
C VAL A 194 5.57 -9.56 7.59
N ASP A 195 6.85 -9.90 7.56
CA ASP A 195 7.78 -9.60 8.64
C ASP A 195 8.16 -8.13 8.67
N THR A 196 7.62 -7.42 9.66
CA THR A 196 7.73 -5.98 9.83
C THR A 196 7.66 -5.64 11.32
N PRO A 197 8.05 -4.42 11.73
CA PRO A 197 7.86 -3.99 13.12
C PRO A 197 6.40 -4.10 13.60
N MET A 198 5.42 -3.87 12.70
CA MET A 198 3.99 -4.00 13.02
C MET A 198 3.60 -5.43 13.43
N THR A 199 4.25 -6.43 12.88
CA THR A 199 3.91 -7.85 13.13
C THR A 199 4.92 -8.55 14.04
N GLN A 200 5.83 -7.81 14.66
CA GLN A 200 6.82 -8.37 15.58
C GLN A 200 6.13 -9.11 16.74
N GLY A 201 6.62 -10.28 17.09
CA GLY A 201 6.03 -11.13 18.12
C GLY A 201 4.75 -11.88 17.70
N ARG A 202 4.21 -11.67 16.50
CA ARG A 202 2.94 -12.25 16.03
C ARG A 202 3.11 -13.21 14.86
N GLY A 203 2.35 -14.29 14.84
CA GLY A 203 2.24 -15.25 13.75
C GLY A 203 3.53 -16.00 13.40
N ARG A 204 3.44 -16.94 12.47
CA ARG A 204 4.57 -17.76 11.98
C ARG A 204 4.60 -17.79 10.45
N GLY A 205 5.78 -18.02 9.88
CA GLY A 205 5.95 -18.15 8.43
C GLY A 205 5.67 -16.85 7.70
N LYS A 206 6.14 -15.74 8.25
CA LYS A 206 6.03 -14.39 7.68
C LYS A 206 6.80 -14.29 6.38
N LEU A 207 6.25 -13.53 5.43
CA LEU A 207 6.95 -13.19 4.20
C LEU A 207 7.94 -12.04 4.49
N PRO A 208 9.22 -12.10 4.07
CA PRO A 208 10.13 -10.97 4.19
C PRO A 208 9.60 -9.72 3.46
N ALA A 209 9.76 -8.53 4.08
CA ALA A 209 9.26 -7.27 3.53
C ALA A 209 9.83 -6.98 2.12
N GLY A 210 11.10 -7.31 1.87
CA GLY A 210 11.72 -7.17 0.54
C GLY A 210 11.03 -8.02 -0.53
N GLN A 211 10.68 -9.28 -0.21
CA GLN A 211 9.96 -10.16 -1.14
C GLN A 211 8.53 -9.64 -1.40
N ALA A 212 7.86 -9.10 -0.36
CA ALA A 212 6.54 -8.50 -0.52
C ALA A 212 6.60 -7.28 -1.46
N ALA A 213 7.60 -6.42 -1.31
CA ALA A 213 7.84 -5.26 -2.16
C ALA A 213 8.12 -5.65 -3.62
N GLN A 214 9.01 -6.61 -3.84
CA GLN A 214 9.33 -7.14 -5.18
C GLN A 214 8.10 -7.70 -5.88
N ALA A 215 7.31 -8.53 -5.18
CA ALA A 215 6.09 -9.12 -5.74
C ALA A 215 5.02 -8.07 -6.08
N LEU A 216 4.88 -7.02 -5.26
CA LEU A 216 3.98 -5.90 -5.54
C LEU A 216 4.42 -5.18 -6.82
N VAL A 217 5.68 -4.76 -6.89
CA VAL A 217 6.21 -4.01 -8.04
C VAL A 217 6.14 -4.85 -9.32
N ALA A 218 6.47 -6.13 -9.26
CA ALA A 218 6.34 -7.04 -10.41
C ALA A 218 4.88 -7.13 -10.90
N GLY A 219 3.91 -7.20 -9.97
CA GLY A 219 2.49 -7.18 -10.31
C GLY A 219 2.04 -5.85 -10.95
N LEU A 220 2.56 -4.72 -10.48
CA LEU A 220 2.30 -3.39 -11.07
C LEU A 220 2.83 -3.30 -12.50
N LEU A 221 4.07 -3.73 -12.74
CA LEU A 221 4.70 -3.75 -14.06
C LEU A 221 3.98 -4.70 -15.02
N ALA A 222 3.45 -5.82 -14.50
CA ALA A 222 2.63 -6.76 -15.26
C ALA A 222 1.20 -6.26 -15.53
N GLY A 223 0.85 -5.04 -15.13
CA GLY A 223 -0.47 -4.45 -15.39
C GLY A 223 -1.63 -5.02 -14.58
N ARG A 224 -1.37 -5.79 -13.52
CA ARG A 224 -2.42 -6.46 -12.73
C ARG A 224 -3.26 -5.45 -11.95
N ALA A 225 -4.58 -5.62 -11.96
CA ALA A 225 -5.52 -4.83 -11.14
C ALA A 225 -5.64 -5.36 -9.70
N GLU A 226 -5.38 -6.65 -9.49
CA GLU A 226 -5.31 -7.29 -8.18
C GLU A 226 -4.01 -8.07 -8.06
N ILE A 227 -3.25 -7.81 -6.99
CA ILE A 227 -1.95 -8.41 -6.74
C ILE A 227 -2.02 -9.14 -5.40
N HIS A 228 -2.22 -10.44 -5.45
CA HIS A 228 -2.25 -11.30 -4.26
C HIS A 228 -0.84 -11.84 -3.97
N ILE A 229 -0.23 -11.38 -2.90
CA ILE A 229 1.18 -11.60 -2.60
C ILE A 229 1.37 -12.84 -1.73
N GLY A 230 2.36 -13.66 -2.04
CA GLY A 230 2.71 -14.85 -1.27
C GLY A 230 1.51 -15.78 -1.03
N LYS A 231 1.23 -16.12 0.23
CA LYS A 231 0.10 -16.99 0.60
C LYS A 231 -1.26 -16.35 0.34
N ALA A 232 -1.35 -15.00 0.22
CA ALA A 232 -2.61 -14.34 -0.10
C ALA A 232 -3.16 -14.71 -1.49
N ARG A 233 -2.34 -15.28 -2.38
CA ARG A 233 -2.79 -15.80 -3.69
C ARG A 233 -3.91 -16.84 -3.60
N TRP A 234 -4.01 -17.52 -2.47
CA TRP A 234 -5.04 -18.54 -2.25
C TRP A 234 -6.35 -17.98 -1.71
N VAL A 235 -6.36 -16.71 -1.25
CA VAL A 235 -7.53 -16.06 -0.63
C VAL A 235 -8.76 -16.08 -1.57
N PRO A 236 -8.68 -15.72 -2.86
CA PRO A 236 -9.85 -15.74 -3.72
C PRO A 236 -10.47 -17.14 -3.89
N ALA A 237 -9.62 -18.15 -4.06
CA ALA A 237 -10.11 -19.53 -4.20
C ALA A 237 -10.72 -20.03 -2.88
N LEU A 238 -10.08 -19.79 -1.74
CA LEU A 238 -10.60 -20.16 -0.43
C LEU A 238 -11.91 -19.42 -0.11
N GLN A 239 -11.99 -18.13 -0.45
CA GLN A 239 -13.21 -17.34 -0.22
C GLN A 239 -14.39 -17.89 -1.03
N ARG A 240 -14.13 -18.36 -2.25
CA ARG A 240 -15.17 -18.90 -3.13
C ARG A 240 -15.61 -20.31 -2.74
N TRP A 241 -14.66 -21.20 -2.42
CA TRP A 241 -14.92 -22.63 -2.31
C TRP A 241 -14.90 -23.16 -0.88
N ALA A 242 -14.22 -22.46 0.04
CA ALA A 242 -14.04 -22.89 1.44
C ALA A 242 -14.00 -21.70 2.40
N PRO A 243 -15.03 -20.81 2.45
CA PRO A 243 -14.99 -19.60 3.27
C PRO A 243 -14.80 -19.86 4.75
N GLY A 244 -15.38 -20.95 5.27
CA GLY A 244 -15.19 -21.37 6.66
C GLY A 244 -13.73 -21.77 6.98
N LEU A 245 -13.01 -22.38 6.03
CA LEU A 245 -11.60 -22.69 6.20
C LEU A 245 -10.76 -21.40 6.21
N LEU A 246 -11.00 -20.48 5.28
CA LEU A 246 -10.33 -19.17 5.26
C LEU A 246 -10.52 -18.43 6.60
N ALA A 247 -11.76 -18.38 7.10
CA ALA A 247 -12.06 -17.76 8.39
C ALA A 247 -11.28 -18.42 9.54
N ARG A 248 -11.25 -19.76 9.63
CA ARG A 248 -10.47 -20.48 10.65
C ARG A 248 -8.96 -20.20 10.56
N MET A 249 -8.42 -20.08 9.34
CA MET A 249 -7.00 -19.81 9.14
C MET A 249 -6.62 -18.39 9.58
N LEU A 250 -7.49 -17.40 9.35
CA LEU A 250 -7.17 -15.99 9.60
C LEU A 250 -7.59 -15.49 10.98
N GLN A 251 -8.60 -16.09 11.62
CA GLN A 251 -9.09 -15.62 12.92
C GLN A 251 -8.06 -15.68 14.05
N ASN A 252 -7.04 -16.52 13.95
CA ASN A 252 -5.96 -16.71 14.94
C ASN A 252 -4.55 -16.42 14.34
N ALA A 253 -4.47 -15.75 13.19
CA ALA A 253 -3.22 -15.46 12.49
C ALA A 253 -2.35 -14.41 13.20
#